data_701fd7e93463b733f3d14eeb5ace950d
#
_entry.id   701fd7e93463b733f3d14eeb5ace950d
#
_cell.length_a   1.000
_cell.length_b   1.000
_cell.length_c   1.000
_cell.angle_alpha   90.00
_cell.angle_beta   90.00
_cell.angle_gamma   90.00
#
_symmetry.space_group_name_H-M   'P 1'
#
loop_
_entity.id
_entity.type
_entity.pdbx_description
1 polymer ?
#
loop_
_entity_poly.entity_id
_entity_poly.type
_entity_poly.pdbx_seq_one_letter_code
_entity_poly.pdbx_strand_id
1 'polypeptide(L)'
;MLNRLAFLIMAYTGLVLAGCTPPHQQVAAGADQSELVARLGPPKETYDLPNGGKRLMWPTQPMGTTTTAADIDASGKVLGVRQVLRDNEFHRAEVGKWTRDDVLVNFGRPFETSYFKRVSREVWSYRYMENNIDHLIYNFYFDDQGVLRQTQRSPDPQFDPSQRNRF
;
A
#
# COMPACT_ATOMS: atom_id res chain seq x y z
N MET A 1 37.87 24.49 -42.14
CA MET A 1 36.41 24.30 -42.12
C MET A 1 35.94 23.02 -41.42
N LEU A 2 36.84 22.18 -40.95
CA LEU A 2 36.50 20.89 -40.32
C LEU A 2 36.22 20.97 -38.82
N ASN A 3 36.66 22.02 -38.13
CA ASN A 3 36.51 22.12 -36.65
C ASN A 3 35.17 22.71 -36.12
N ARG A 4 34.30 23.17 -37.02
CA ARG A 4 32.99 23.72 -36.58
C ARG A 4 31.87 22.69 -36.62
N LEU A 5 32.08 21.54 -37.35
CA LEU A 5 31.09 20.47 -37.41
C LEU A 5 31.16 19.53 -36.20
N ALA A 6 32.34 19.40 -35.58
CA ALA A 6 32.50 18.54 -34.38
C ALA A 6 31.84 19.06 -33.12
N PHE A 7 31.63 20.39 -32.99
CA PHE A 7 31.00 21.01 -31.83
C PHE A 7 29.47 20.93 -31.81
N LEU A 8 28.86 20.67 -32.98
CA LEU A 8 27.38 20.59 -33.09
C LEU A 8 26.83 19.20 -32.81
N ILE A 9 27.66 18.17 -32.77
CA ILE A 9 27.24 16.78 -32.52
C ILE A 9 27.28 16.45 -31.02
N MET A 10 28.02 17.23 -30.21
CA MET A 10 28.16 16.99 -28.76
C MET A 10 27.05 17.62 -27.91
N ALA A 11 26.15 18.41 -28.50
CA ALA A 11 25.07 19.10 -27.80
C ALA A 11 23.74 18.34 -27.78
N TYR A 12 23.64 17.13 -28.37
CA TYR A 12 22.36 16.42 -28.53
C TYR A 12 22.22 15.12 -27.72
N THR A 13 23.17 14.81 -26.82
CA THR A 13 23.14 13.57 -26.01
C THR A 13 22.63 13.80 -24.57
N GLY A 14 21.95 14.89 -24.31
CA GLY A 14 21.21 15.13 -23.07
C GLY A 14 19.75 14.68 -23.13
N LEU A 15 19.47 13.50 -23.73
CA LEU A 15 18.11 12.96 -23.75
C LEU A 15 17.78 12.36 -22.37
N VAL A 16 17.02 13.15 -21.62
CA VAL A 16 16.43 12.90 -20.33
C VAL A 16 15.79 11.51 -20.31
N LEU A 17 16.36 10.59 -19.55
CA LEU A 17 15.70 9.38 -19.06
C LEU A 17 14.62 9.84 -18.04
N ALA A 18 13.49 10.30 -18.54
CA ALA A 18 12.28 10.45 -17.75
C ALA A 18 11.78 9.06 -17.39
N GLY A 19 12.36 8.44 -16.39
CA GLY A 19 11.87 7.21 -15.82
C GLY A 19 10.42 7.45 -15.35
N CYS A 20 9.50 6.55 -15.71
CA CYS A 20 8.12 6.56 -15.22
C CYS A 20 8.12 6.26 -13.72
N THR A 21 8.34 7.29 -12.90
CA THR A 21 8.19 7.20 -11.44
C THR A 21 6.71 7.20 -11.10
N PRO A 22 6.21 6.24 -10.32
CA PRO A 22 4.81 6.20 -9.90
C PRO A 22 4.40 7.52 -9.23
N PRO A 23 3.18 8.04 -9.44
CA PRO A 23 2.74 9.36 -8.96
C PRO A 23 2.94 9.58 -7.45
N HIS A 24 2.79 8.52 -6.65
CA HIS A 24 2.98 8.58 -5.19
C HIS A 24 4.44 8.77 -4.76
N GLN A 25 5.41 8.39 -5.60
CA GLN A 25 6.85 8.56 -5.32
C GLN A 25 7.36 9.95 -5.71
N GLN A 26 6.52 10.75 -6.38
CA GLN A 26 6.89 12.10 -6.85
C GLN A 26 6.59 13.20 -5.82
N VAL A 27 5.95 12.87 -4.70
CA VAL A 27 5.66 13.82 -3.62
C VAL A 27 6.75 13.71 -2.56
N ALA A 28 7.51 14.80 -2.39
CA ALA A 28 8.59 14.85 -1.40
C ALA A 28 8.05 15.00 0.03
N ALA A 29 8.80 14.51 1.00
CA ALA A 29 8.56 14.85 2.39
C ALA A 29 8.65 16.38 2.59
N GLY A 30 7.74 16.93 3.39
CA GLY A 30 7.61 18.38 3.61
C GLY A 30 6.65 19.09 2.63
N ALA A 31 6.19 18.43 1.55
CA ALA A 31 5.16 18.96 0.66
C ALA A 31 3.83 19.18 1.41
N ASP A 32 2.98 20.03 0.89
CA ASP A 32 1.63 20.22 1.46
C ASP A 32 0.71 19.04 1.13
N GLN A 33 -0.17 18.68 2.06
CA GLN A 33 -1.22 17.68 1.83
C GLN A 33 -2.03 17.98 0.56
N SER A 34 -2.28 19.25 0.26
CA SER A 34 -3.04 19.67 -0.92
C SER A 34 -2.36 19.27 -2.23
N GLU A 35 -1.03 19.31 -2.29
CA GLU A 35 -0.28 18.86 -3.47
C GLU A 35 -0.43 17.34 -3.67
N LEU A 36 -0.35 16.58 -2.58
CA LEU A 36 -0.57 15.14 -2.63
C LEU A 36 -1.98 14.79 -3.12
N VAL A 37 -3.01 15.47 -2.57
CA VAL A 37 -4.40 15.27 -2.97
C VAL A 37 -4.65 15.71 -4.41
N ALA A 38 -3.99 16.78 -4.89
CA ALA A 38 -4.09 17.19 -6.29
C ALA A 38 -3.53 16.12 -7.25
N ARG A 39 -2.52 15.35 -6.83
CA ARG A 39 -1.90 14.30 -7.65
C ARG A 39 -2.61 12.94 -7.58
N LEU A 40 -3.05 12.53 -6.38
CA LEU A 40 -3.65 11.21 -6.15
C LEU A 40 -5.17 11.21 -6.12
N GLY A 41 -5.78 12.40 -6.14
CA GLY A 41 -7.20 12.58 -5.86
C GLY A 41 -7.51 12.55 -4.35
N PRO A 42 -8.78 12.70 -3.97
CA PRO A 42 -9.18 12.63 -2.56
C PRO A 42 -8.89 11.25 -1.98
N PRO A 43 -8.40 11.17 -0.73
CA PRO A 43 -8.20 9.90 -0.06
C PRO A 43 -9.55 9.19 0.14
N LYS A 44 -9.55 7.86 0.05
CA LYS A 44 -10.75 7.05 0.31
C LYS A 44 -10.92 6.75 1.80
N GLU A 45 -9.81 6.78 2.55
CA GLU A 45 -9.79 6.53 3.98
C GLU A 45 -8.85 7.50 4.68
N THR A 46 -9.20 7.88 5.91
CA THR A 46 -8.37 8.77 6.75
C THR A 46 -8.41 8.26 8.17
N TYR A 47 -7.24 8.18 8.80
CA TYR A 47 -7.07 7.72 10.18
C TYR A 47 -6.26 8.75 10.97
N ASP A 48 -6.68 9.03 12.20
CA ASP A 48 -5.91 9.89 13.11
C ASP A 48 -4.70 9.12 13.65
N LEU A 49 -3.58 9.81 13.80
CA LEU A 49 -2.35 9.27 14.36
C LEU A 49 -2.12 9.82 15.78
N PRO A 50 -1.45 9.05 16.67
CA PRO A 50 -1.24 9.45 18.07
C PRO A 50 -0.48 10.78 18.25
N ASN A 51 0.30 11.19 17.24
CA ASN A 51 1.06 12.45 17.24
C ASN A 51 0.27 13.68 16.77
N GLY A 52 -1.08 13.55 16.66
CA GLY A 52 -1.96 14.62 16.16
C GLY A 52 -1.95 14.79 14.65
N GLY A 53 -1.22 13.95 13.94
CA GLY A 53 -1.24 13.87 12.48
C GLY A 53 -2.34 12.97 11.94
N LYS A 54 -2.32 12.72 10.64
CA LYS A 54 -3.29 11.86 9.95
C LYS A 54 -2.59 10.92 9.00
N ARG A 55 -3.18 9.75 8.77
CA ARG A 55 -2.84 8.85 7.67
C ARG A 55 -3.94 8.88 6.63
N LEU A 56 -3.57 9.28 5.42
CA LEU A 56 -4.46 9.28 4.26
C LEU A 56 -4.20 8.03 3.44
N MET A 57 -5.24 7.35 2.95
CA MET A 57 -5.09 6.12 2.19
C MET A 57 -5.88 6.11 0.89
N TRP A 58 -5.26 5.51 -0.13
CA TRP A 58 -5.82 5.26 -1.47
C TRP A 58 -5.77 3.76 -1.78
N PRO A 59 -6.73 2.97 -1.23
CA PRO A 59 -6.83 1.55 -1.54
C PRO A 59 -7.32 1.32 -2.96
N THR A 60 -6.76 0.31 -3.62
CA THR A 60 -7.24 -0.19 -4.92
C THR A 60 -8.12 -1.43 -4.77
N GLN A 61 -8.19 -2.01 -3.57
CA GLN A 61 -9.06 -3.14 -3.27
C GLN A 61 -10.55 -2.79 -3.46
N PRO A 62 -11.40 -3.78 -3.77
CA PRO A 62 -11.13 -5.23 -3.83
C PRO A 62 -10.49 -5.71 -5.15
N MET A 63 -10.45 -4.88 -6.18
CA MET A 63 -9.97 -5.28 -7.52
C MET A 63 -8.44 -5.25 -7.64
N GLY A 64 -7.79 -4.36 -6.91
CA GLY A 64 -6.33 -4.21 -6.92
C GLY A 64 -5.65 -4.82 -5.69
N THR A 65 -4.33 -4.79 -5.71
CA THR A 65 -3.45 -5.41 -4.71
C THR A 65 -2.65 -4.39 -3.92
N THR A 66 -3.01 -3.11 -4.01
CA THR A 66 -2.20 -2.02 -3.45
C THR A 66 -3.04 -1.08 -2.59
N THR A 67 -2.41 -0.49 -1.57
CA THR A 67 -2.92 0.65 -0.80
C THR A 67 -1.78 1.63 -0.60
N THR A 68 -1.85 2.78 -1.26
CA THR A 68 -0.93 3.88 -0.98
C THR A 68 -1.35 4.56 0.31
N ALA A 69 -0.43 4.74 1.24
CA ALA A 69 -0.64 5.49 2.48
C ALA A 69 0.31 6.68 2.54
N ALA A 70 -0.18 7.80 3.03
CA ALA A 70 0.62 9.00 3.32
C ALA A 70 0.40 9.45 4.75
N ASP A 71 1.47 9.63 5.48
CA ASP A 71 1.44 10.18 6.83
C ASP A 71 1.60 11.71 6.73
N ILE A 72 0.67 12.42 7.34
CA ILE A 72 0.58 13.88 7.38
C ILE A 72 0.76 14.33 8.82
N ASP A 73 1.59 15.32 9.07
CA ASP A 73 1.76 15.89 10.41
C ASP A 73 0.61 16.81 10.81
N ALA A 74 0.61 17.28 12.06
CA ALA A 74 -0.41 18.17 12.58
C ALA A 74 -0.46 19.55 11.87
N SER A 75 0.59 19.93 11.14
CA SER A 75 0.65 21.16 10.34
C SER A 75 0.18 20.97 8.89
N GLY A 76 -0.18 19.75 8.48
CA GLY A 76 -0.63 19.42 7.14
C GLY A 76 0.51 19.14 6.16
N LYS A 77 1.72 18.83 6.65
CA LYS A 77 2.86 18.47 5.81
C LYS A 77 3.00 16.94 5.66
N VAL A 78 3.37 16.51 4.48
CA VAL A 78 3.64 15.10 4.15
C VAL A 78 4.91 14.66 4.86
N LEU A 79 4.82 13.66 5.74
CA LEU A 79 5.98 13.02 6.37
C LEU A 79 6.58 11.93 5.48
N GLY A 80 5.74 11.23 4.73
CA GLY A 80 6.15 10.18 3.80
C GLY A 80 4.97 9.54 3.12
N VAL A 81 5.25 8.93 1.96
CA VAL A 81 4.26 8.19 1.16
C VAL A 81 4.81 6.80 0.88
N ARG A 82 4.00 5.77 1.11
CA ARG A 82 4.42 4.39 0.89
C ARG A 82 3.27 3.48 0.49
N GLN A 83 3.61 2.34 -0.08
CA GLN A 83 2.69 1.23 -0.33
C GLN A 83 2.66 0.33 0.91
N VAL A 84 1.48 0.15 1.51
CA VAL A 84 1.34 -0.58 2.78
C VAL A 84 0.93 -2.05 2.63
N LEU A 85 0.38 -2.47 1.49
CA LEU A 85 0.09 -3.89 1.25
C LEU A 85 1.31 -4.58 0.67
N ARG A 86 2.31 -4.82 1.52
CA ARG A 86 3.56 -5.50 1.21
C ARG A 86 3.97 -6.40 2.37
N ASP A 87 4.71 -7.44 2.05
CA ASP A 87 5.13 -8.45 3.01
C ASP A 87 5.88 -7.85 4.22
N ASN A 88 6.84 -6.96 3.97
CA ASN A 88 7.59 -6.28 5.02
C ASN A 88 6.72 -5.36 5.92
N GLU A 89 5.65 -4.79 5.41
CA GLU A 89 4.71 -3.99 6.20
C GLU A 89 3.82 -4.90 7.05
N PHE A 90 3.33 -6.01 6.50
CA PHE A 90 2.51 -6.98 7.22
C PHE A 90 3.26 -7.62 8.41
N HIS A 91 4.56 -7.87 8.28
CA HIS A 91 5.39 -8.41 9.35
C HIS A 91 5.58 -7.48 10.57
N ARG A 92 5.13 -6.22 10.47
CA ARG A 92 5.11 -5.30 11.62
C ARG A 92 3.98 -5.59 12.58
N ALA A 93 2.99 -6.37 12.16
CA ALA A 93 1.84 -6.72 12.99
C ALA A 93 2.24 -7.66 14.13
N GLU A 94 2.06 -7.20 15.38
CA GLU A 94 2.45 -7.94 16.57
C GLU A 94 1.27 -8.78 17.08
N VAL A 95 1.37 -10.09 16.91
CA VAL A 95 0.40 -11.06 17.46
C VAL A 95 0.35 -10.95 19.00
N GLY A 96 -0.87 -10.89 19.53
CA GLY A 96 -1.12 -10.72 20.97
C GLY A 96 -1.15 -9.27 21.44
N LYS A 97 -0.78 -8.31 20.58
CA LYS A 97 -0.79 -6.88 20.92
C LYS A 97 -1.69 -6.04 20.02
N TRP A 98 -1.56 -6.19 18.71
CA TRP A 98 -2.35 -5.40 17.77
C TRP A 98 -3.83 -5.73 17.86
N THR A 99 -4.63 -4.70 17.66
CA THR A 99 -6.09 -4.75 17.60
C THR A 99 -6.57 -4.58 16.16
N ARG A 100 -7.88 -4.67 15.95
CA ARG A 100 -8.52 -4.30 14.66
C ARG A 100 -8.17 -2.87 14.25
N ASP A 101 -8.19 -1.94 15.20
CA ASP A 101 -7.90 -0.53 14.93
C ASP A 101 -6.44 -0.34 14.48
N ASP A 102 -5.49 -1.06 15.08
CA ASP A 102 -4.09 -1.04 14.63
C ASP A 102 -3.97 -1.54 13.19
N VAL A 103 -4.68 -2.61 12.83
CA VAL A 103 -4.68 -3.13 11.46
C VAL A 103 -5.32 -2.15 10.49
N LEU A 104 -6.46 -1.52 10.84
CA LEU A 104 -7.09 -0.49 10.03
C LEU A 104 -6.17 0.72 9.79
N VAL A 105 -5.58 1.24 10.85
CA VAL A 105 -4.67 2.40 10.75
C VAL A 105 -3.44 2.09 9.91
N ASN A 106 -2.95 0.84 9.91
CA ASN A 106 -1.74 0.47 9.18
C ASN A 106 -2.00 0.02 7.74
N PHE A 107 -3.13 -0.65 7.45
CA PHE A 107 -3.37 -1.28 6.14
C PHE A 107 -4.65 -0.80 5.44
N GLY A 108 -5.52 -0.07 6.14
CA GLY A 108 -6.85 0.31 5.67
C GLY A 108 -7.86 -0.82 5.82
N ARG A 109 -9.03 -0.67 5.18
CA ARG A 109 -10.08 -1.68 5.21
C ARG A 109 -9.68 -2.93 4.43
N PRO A 110 -9.98 -4.14 4.96
CA PRO A 110 -9.78 -5.38 4.22
C PRO A 110 -10.72 -5.45 3.01
N PHE A 111 -10.38 -6.27 2.00
CA PHE A 111 -11.30 -6.51 0.90
C PHE A 111 -12.40 -7.50 1.28
N GLU A 112 -12.15 -8.33 2.29
CA GLU A 112 -13.09 -9.32 2.79
C GLU A 112 -12.94 -9.51 4.29
N THR A 113 -14.07 -9.71 4.97
CA THR A 113 -14.14 -10.12 6.37
C THR A 113 -14.97 -11.39 6.50
N SER A 114 -14.49 -12.35 7.29
CA SER A 114 -15.16 -13.63 7.55
C SER A 114 -15.15 -13.95 9.05
N TYR A 115 -16.10 -14.76 9.52
CA TYR A 115 -16.08 -15.24 10.89
C TYR A 115 -16.12 -16.77 10.95
N PHE A 116 -15.07 -17.35 11.54
CA PHE A 116 -14.94 -18.79 11.72
C PHE A 116 -15.46 -19.23 13.09
N LYS A 117 -16.74 -19.60 13.17
CA LYS A 117 -17.44 -19.98 14.41
C LYS A 117 -16.72 -21.08 15.21
N ARG A 118 -16.09 -22.04 14.51
CA ARG A 118 -15.45 -23.21 15.13
C ARG A 118 -14.26 -22.85 16.02
N VAL A 119 -13.59 -21.74 15.72
CA VAL A 119 -12.40 -21.26 16.42
C VAL A 119 -12.60 -19.88 17.05
N SER A 120 -13.83 -19.33 16.93
CA SER A 120 -14.17 -17.97 17.40
C SER A 120 -13.16 -16.94 16.92
N ARG A 121 -13.01 -16.85 15.58
CA ARG A 121 -12.07 -15.90 14.94
C ARG A 121 -12.76 -15.11 13.84
N GLU A 122 -12.62 -13.81 13.94
CA GLU A 122 -12.86 -12.91 12.81
C GLU A 122 -11.60 -12.83 11.96
N VAL A 123 -11.73 -12.90 10.65
CA VAL A 123 -10.60 -12.88 9.71
C VAL A 123 -10.74 -11.71 8.76
N TRP A 124 -9.72 -10.90 8.67
CA TRP A 124 -9.61 -9.81 7.73
C TRP A 124 -8.57 -10.14 6.65
N SER A 125 -8.97 -10.08 5.40
CA SER A 125 -8.19 -10.52 4.25
C SER A 125 -7.77 -9.33 3.39
N TYR A 126 -6.50 -9.33 2.99
CA TYR A 126 -5.87 -8.29 2.16
C TYR A 126 -5.19 -8.94 0.97
N ARG A 127 -5.60 -8.57 -0.26
CA ARG A 127 -4.88 -8.96 -1.48
C ARG A 127 -3.61 -8.15 -1.63
N TYR A 128 -2.51 -8.81 -1.99
CA TYR A 128 -1.26 -8.14 -2.30
C TYR A 128 -0.44 -8.93 -3.33
N MET A 129 0.60 -8.30 -3.85
CA MET A 129 1.56 -8.97 -4.73
C MET A 129 2.91 -9.05 -4.04
N GLU A 130 3.47 -10.26 -3.96
CA GLU A 130 4.84 -10.48 -3.56
C GLU A 130 5.73 -10.42 -4.80
N ASN A 131 6.83 -9.65 -4.73
CA ASN A 131 7.81 -9.47 -5.81
C ASN A 131 7.21 -9.07 -7.17
N ASN A 132 6.02 -8.47 -7.20
CA ASN A 132 5.24 -8.13 -8.40
C ASN A 132 4.91 -9.33 -9.30
N ILE A 133 4.87 -10.54 -8.76
CA ILE A 133 4.64 -11.78 -9.50
C ILE A 133 3.53 -12.59 -8.83
N ASP A 134 3.66 -12.89 -7.53
CA ASP A 134 2.78 -13.81 -6.84
C ASP A 134 1.59 -13.07 -6.24
N HIS A 135 0.40 -13.45 -6.67
CA HIS A 135 -0.86 -12.97 -6.09
C HIS A 135 -1.18 -13.74 -4.82
N LEU A 136 -1.18 -13.05 -3.70
CA LEU A 136 -1.36 -13.62 -2.38
C LEU A 136 -2.46 -12.89 -1.60
N ILE A 137 -2.98 -13.58 -0.59
CA ILE A 137 -3.87 -13.04 0.43
C ILE A 137 -3.13 -13.10 1.77
N TYR A 138 -3.08 -11.97 2.46
CA TYR A 138 -2.64 -11.90 3.84
C TYR A 138 -3.85 -11.80 4.76
N ASN A 139 -3.94 -12.70 5.74
CA ASN A 139 -5.07 -12.85 6.66
C ASN A 139 -4.66 -12.50 8.08
N PHE A 140 -5.44 -11.65 8.72
CA PHE A 140 -5.34 -11.32 10.14
C PHE A 140 -6.51 -11.97 10.89
N TYR A 141 -6.20 -12.77 11.91
CA TYR A 141 -7.18 -13.49 12.72
C TYR A 141 -7.31 -12.84 14.08
N PHE A 142 -8.50 -12.31 14.38
CA PHE A 142 -8.80 -11.65 15.64
C PHE A 142 -9.68 -12.53 16.53
N ASP A 143 -9.50 -12.42 17.85
CA ASP A 143 -10.44 -12.98 18.81
C ASP A 143 -11.67 -12.08 19.01
N ASP A 144 -12.57 -12.53 19.89
CA ASP A 144 -13.81 -11.79 20.17
C ASP A 144 -13.55 -10.43 20.86
N GLN A 145 -12.39 -10.23 21.49
CA GLN A 145 -11.96 -8.95 22.05
C GLN A 145 -11.31 -8.03 20.97
N GLY A 146 -11.15 -8.52 19.75
CA GLY A 146 -10.53 -7.77 18.65
C GLY A 146 -9.00 -7.76 18.68
N VAL A 147 -8.38 -8.65 19.45
CA VAL A 147 -6.93 -8.77 19.53
C VAL A 147 -6.44 -9.74 18.46
N LEU A 148 -5.41 -9.35 17.72
CA LEU A 148 -4.76 -10.17 16.70
C LEU A 148 -4.12 -11.42 17.35
N ARG A 149 -4.55 -12.61 16.92
CA ARG A 149 -4.07 -13.88 17.46
C ARG A 149 -3.22 -14.69 16.49
N GLN A 150 -3.38 -14.43 15.20
CA GLN A 150 -2.65 -15.16 14.17
C GLN A 150 -2.62 -14.33 12.90
N THR A 151 -1.57 -14.51 12.11
CA THR A 151 -1.50 -14.09 10.72
C THR A 151 -1.22 -15.29 9.82
N GLN A 152 -1.71 -15.26 8.59
CA GLN A 152 -1.49 -16.33 7.63
C GLN A 152 -1.44 -15.77 6.22
N ARG A 153 -0.51 -16.28 5.43
CA ARG A 153 -0.39 -16.03 4.00
C ARG A 153 -0.93 -17.22 3.21
N SER A 154 -1.67 -16.97 2.14
CA SER A 154 -2.17 -18.00 1.22
C SER A 154 -2.14 -17.49 -0.22
N PRO A 155 -2.06 -18.39 -1.22
CA PRO A 155 -2.30 -18.02 -2.62
C PRO A 155 -3.68 -17.39 -2.79
N ASP A 156 -3.80 -16.41 -3.71
CA ASP A 156 -5.12 -15.86 -4.07
C ASP A 156 -5.81 -16.81 -5.05
N PRO A 157 -6.96 -17.42 -4.67
CA PRO A 157 -7.67 -18.37 -5.54
C PRO A 157 -8.10 -17.78 -6.87
N GLN A 158 -8.30 -16.47 -6.96
CA GLN A 158 -8.67 -15.79 -8.20
C GLN A 158 -7.58 -15.89 -9.26
N PHE A 159 -6.33 -16.01 -8.85
CA PHE A 159 -5.15 -16.06 -9.72
C PHE A 159 -4.46 -17.42 -9.73
N ASP A 160 -5.00 -18.42 -9.01
CA ASP A 160 -4.46 -19.76 -8.97
C ASP A 160 -4.72 -20.48 -10.31
N PRO A 161 -3.66 -20.83 -11.07
CA PRO A 161 -3.80 -21.52 -12.36
C PRO A 161 -4.52 -22.87 -12.25
N SER A 162 -4.43 -23.54 -11.11
CA SER A 162 -5.07 -24.85 -10.87
C SER A 162 -6.59 -24.75 -10.79
N GLN A 163 -7.14 -23.58 -10.50
CA GLN A 163 -8.57 -23.31 -10.43
C GLN A 163 -9.19 -23.02 -11.79
N ARG A 164 -8.39 -22.59 -12.80
CA ARG A 164 -8.89 -22.24 -14.15
C ARG A 164 -9.42 -23.45 -14.94
N ASN A 165 -9.04 -24.66 -14.58
CA ASN A 165 -9.41 -25.89 -15.31
C ASN A 165 -10.60 -26.64 -14.67
N ARG A 166 -11.37 -26.02 -13.78
CA ARG A 166 -12.51 -26.68 -13.09
C ARG A 166 -13.88 -26.29 -13.64
N PHE A 167 -13.93 -25.62 -14.80
CA PHE A 167 -15.17 -25.29 -15.50
C PHE A 167 -15.18 -25.86 -16.91
#